data_c36ea0e3e158f8965bb4860d2d0a9298
#
_entry.id   c36ea0e3e158f8965bb4860d2d0a9298
#
_cell.length_a   1.000
_cell.length_b   1.000
_cell.length_c   1.000
_cell.angle_alpha   90.00
_cell.angle_beta   90.00
_cell.angle_gamma   90.00
#
_symmetry.space_group_name_H-M   'P 1'
#
loop_
_entity.id
_entity.type
_entity.pdbx_description
1 polymer ?
#
loop_
_entity_poly.entity_id
_entity_poly.type
_entity_poly.pdbx_seq_one_letter_code
_entity_poly.pdbx_strand_id
1 'polypeptide(L)'
;MVDRLGSVLMYLGFKKLLRFVPLSPEFWTEFRVTENCNSRCITCNAWKNRSVVELNTQEAKNALRQLRDIGIKKIVFLGGEPLLRSDIGELVKEAASLKFEARIVVTNGLLLGDKAEELLENGVTHITVSIDGFGRNNDVIRGVPGGYEKSVRGIETVQRLGEAKGLDVKVTILTTILMNQNIDDVPKLVELSRSLGVYWSFNLLDPNLDIFVGIPFSSLLAEDAEKIDRTIDYLKKIRKEYPGLISPDVSCDHMLEYARDYLKGKNRYNFHCIHGFKMVHLGSHGEVYPGCWAMGPLGSLRENRLDDIIKSRKYRERVERMYLMKCPGCTNRFQPNIEMKHLVSHQLQCARLAHKN
;
A
#
# COMPACT_ATOMS: atom_id res chain seq x y z
N MET A 1 5.27 9.44 30.23
CA MET A 1 4.77 10.81 30.57
C MET A 1 5.10 11.82 29.47
N VAL A 2 6.23 11.70 28.78
CA VAL A 2 6.64 12.56 27.65
C VAL A 2 5.67 12.45 26.44
N ASP A 3 5.11 11.28 26.17
CA ASP A 3 4.19 11.03 25.05
C ASP A 3 2.84 11.77 25.15
N ARG A 4 2.29 11.94 26.34
CA ARG A 4 1.00 12.63 26.48
C ARG A 4 1.10 14.14 26.26
N LEU A 5 2.20 14.76 26.72
CA LEU A 5 2.43 16.19 26.52
C LEU A 5 2.73 16.51 25.04
N GLY A 6 3.55 15.70 24.39
CA GLY A 6 3.81 15.78 22.96
C GLY A 6 2.55 15.62 22.12
N SER A 7 1.68 14.67 22.49
CA SER A 7 0.39 14.45 21.81
C SER A 7 -0.57 15.62 22.00
N VAL A 8 -0.61 16.24 23.19
CA VAL A 8 -1.44 17.41 23.47
C VAL A 8 -0.93 18.64 22.73
N LEU A 9 0.39 18.86 22.69
CA LEU A 9 1.01 19.97 21.96
C LEU A 9 0.83 19.79 20.44
N MET A 10 0.93 18.57 19.91
CA MET A 10 0.61 18.29 18.52
C MET A 10 -0.88 18.51 18.23
N TYR A 11 -1.77 18.09 19.11
CA TYR A 11 -3.22 18.32 18.97
C TYR A 11 -3.59 19.82 19.02
N LEU A 12 -2.97 20.58 19.91
CA LEU A 12 -3.18 22.04 20.00
C LEU A 12 -2.57 22.77 18.80
N GLY A 13 -1.40 22.33 18.33
CA GLY A 13 -0.80 22.77 17.07
C GLY A 13 -1.65 22.40 15.87
N PHE A 14 -2.20 21.19 15.87
CA PHE A 14 -3.14 20.67 14.88
C PHE A 14 -4.40 21.54 14.78
N LYS A 15 -5.07 21.86 15.88
CA LYS A 15 -6.27 22.73 15.86
C LYS A 15 -6.00 24.16 15.38
N LYS A 16 -4.81 24.73 15.66
CA LYS A 16 -4.44 26.08 15.25
C LYS A 16 -3.78 26.18 13.88
N LEU A 17 -2.91 25.22 13.54
CA LEU A 17 -2.06 25.24 12.35
C LEU A 17 -2.65 24.48 11.15
N LEU A 18 -3.46 23.45 11.38
CA LEU A 18 -3.97 22.57 10.32
C LEU A 18 -5.15 23.14 9.53
N ARG A 19 -5.52 24.37 9.75
CA ARG A 19 -6.41 25.05 8.77
C ARG A 19 -5.78 25.10 7.36
N PHE A 20 -4.45 24.83 7.23
CA PHE A 20 -3.70 25.08 6.01
C PHE A 20 -2.54 24.10 5.72
N VAL A 21 -2.52 22.89 6.30
CA VAL A 21 -1.44 21.94 5.95
C VAL A 21 -1.79 21.25 4.64
N PRO A 22 -1.09 21.54 3.55
CA PRO A 22 -1.18 20.75 2.33
C PRO A 22 -0.71 19.32 2.62
N LEU A 23 -1.26 18.37 1.88
CA LEU A 23 -0.75 16.99 1.89
C LEU A 23 0.77 17.02 1.64
N SER A 24 1.53 16.29 2.45
CA SER A 24 2.98 16.25 2.27
C SER A 24 3.32 15.62 0.93
N PRO A 25 4.13 16.27 0.09
CA PRO A 25 4.48 15.74 -1.23
C PRO A 25 5.38 14.50 -1.19
N GLU A 26 5.75 14.00 -0.02
CA GLU A 26 6.65 12.85 0.13
C GLU A 26 5.95 11.49 0.09
N PHE A 27 4.62 11.48 0.04
CA PHE A 27 3.83 10.28 0.19
C PHE A 27 3.20 9.81 -1.10
N TRP A 28 2.75 8.56 -1.06
CA TRP A 28 2.13 7.87 -2.18
C TRP A 28 0.61 8.04 -2.17
N THR A 29 0.02 7.84 -3.33
CA THR A 29 -1.41 7.60 -3.48
C THR A 29 -1.62 6.18 -3.96
N GLU A 30 -2.55 5.48 -3.36
CA GLU A 30 -3.09 4.25 -3.89
C GLU A 30 -4.28 4.59 -4.80
N PHE A 31 -4.23 4.10 -6.02
CA PHE A 31 -5.30 4.24 -7.00
C PHE A 31 -5.80 2.84 -7.37
N ARG A 32 -6.99 2.48 -6.89
CA ARG A 32 -7.70 1.31 -7.37
C ARG A 32 -8.21 1.62 -8.78
N VAL A 33 -7.57 1.06 -9.80
CA VAL A 33 -7.92 1.37 -11.19
C VAL A 33 -9.03 0.46 -11.72
N THR A 34 -9.30 -0.66 -11.04
CA THR A 34 -10.37 -1.61 -11.38
C THR A 34 -10.76 -2.45 -10.16
N GLU A 35 -12.02 -2.89 -10.11
CA GLU A 35 -12.50 -3.90 -9.16
C GLU A 35 -12.45 -5.32 -9.75
N ASN A 36 -12.21 -5.46 -11.06
CA ASN A 36 -12.12 -6.77 -11.70
C ASN A 36 -10.88 -7.52 -11.23
N CYS A 37 -11.02 -8.80 -10.94
CA CYS A 37 -9.92 -9.67 -10.55
C CYS A 37 -10.09 -11.08 -11.12
N ASN A 38 -8.99 -11.69 -11.56
CA ASN A 38 -8.92 -13.05 -12.04
C ASN A 38 -8.45 -14.05 -10.97
N SER A 39 -8.24 -13.61 -9.73
CA SER A 39 -7.97 -14.45 -8.55
C SER A 39 -9.22 -14.64 -7.68
N ARG A 40 -9.20 -15.65 -6.82
CA ARG A 40 -10.28 -16.00 -5.88
C ARG A 40 -9.72 -16.20 -4.47
N CYS A 41 -8.91 -15.24 -4.03
CA CYS A 41 -8.19 -15.33 -2.77
C CYS A 41 -9.14 -15.54 -1.59
N ILE A 42 -8.75 -16.44 -0.68
CA ILE A 42 -9.49 -16.69 0.57
C ILE A 42 -9.51 -15.45 1.49
N THR A 43 -8.58 -14.52 1.27
CA THR A 43 -8.40 -13.29 2.07
C THR A 43 -9.07 -12.06 1.47
N CYS A 44 -9.76 -12.17 0.32
CA CYS A 44 -10.22 -10.99 -0.41
C CYS A 44 -11.56 -11.22 -1.11
N ASN A 45 -12.43 -10.22 -1.10
CA ASN A 45 -13.71 -10.23 -1.77
C ASN A 45 -13.80 -9.27 -2.97
N ALA A 46 -12.71 -8.60 -3.35
CA ALA A 46 -12.70 -7.67 -4.49
C ALA A 46 -13.26 -8.30 -5.77
N TRP A 47 -12.95 -9.55 -6.04
CA TRP A 47 -13.43 -10.29 -7.21
C TRP A 47 -14.96 -10.48 -7.28
N LYS A 48 -15.70 -10.20 -6.20
CA LYS A 48 -17.16 -10.26 -6.14
C LYS A 48 -17.82 -8.96 -6.61
N ASN A 49 -17.09 -7.84 -6.61
CA ASN A 49 -17.58 -6.51 -6.91
C ASN A 49 -17.48 -6.23 -8.42
N ARG A 50 -18.47 -6.65 -9.23
CA ARG A 50 -18.39 -6.57 -10.70
C ARG A 50 -19.34 -5.56 -11.35
N SER A 51 -20.12 -4.81 -10.60
CA SER A 51 -21.30 -4.12 -11.15
C SER A 51 -21.21 -2.61 -11.26
N VAL A 52 -20.03 -1.99 -11.17
CA VAL A 52 -19.93 -0.53 -11.08
C VAL A 52 -19.15 0.04 -12.26
N VAL A 53 -19.58 1.21 -12.73
CA VAL A 53 -18.95 1.92 -13.85
C VAL A 53 -17.63 2.53 -13.40
N GLU A 54 -16.54 1.88 -13.75
CA GLU A 54 -15.19 2.34 -13.44
C GLU A 54 -14.83 3.62 -14.22
N LEU A 55 -13.85 4.37 -13.75
CA LEU A 55 -13.30 5.50 -14.51
C LEU A 55 -12.76 5.02 -15.85
N ASN A 56 -13.18 5.67 -16.93
CA ASN A 56 -12.58 5.43 -18.25
C ASN A 56 -11.15 5.98 -18.29
N THR A 57 -10.41 5.69 -19.36
CA THR A 57 -9.02 6.11 -19.55
C THR A 57 -8.83 7.62 -19.36
N GLN A 58 -9.71 8.43 -19.92
CA GLN A 58 -9.59 9.90 -19.82
C GLN A 58 -9.88 10.41 -18.42
N GLU A 59 -10.89 9.86 -17.75
CA GLU A 59 -11.21 10.18 -16.35
C GLU A 59 -10.05 9.77 -15.42
N ALA A 60 -9.46 8.58 -15.63
CA ALA A 60 -8.31 8.10 -14.86
C ALA A 60 -7.05 8.97 -15.10
N LYS A 61 -6.76 9.37 -16.34
CA LYS A 61 -5.68 10.33 -16.64
C LYS A 61 -5.92 11.69 -15.99
N ASN A 62 -7.18 12.18 -15.98
CA ASN A 62 -7.52 13.42 -15.29
C ASN A 62 -7.32 13.31 -13.77
N ALA A 63 -7.65 12.15 -13.18
CA ALA A 63 -7.37 11.87 -11.77
C ALA A 63 -5.88 11.94 -11.46
N LEU A 64 -5.01 11.37 -12.32
CA LEU A 64 -3.55 11.46 -12.18
C LEU A 64 -3.05 12.91 -12.22
N ARG A 65 -3.58 13.74 -13.12
CA ARG A 65 -3.24 15.18 -13.18
C ARG A 65 -3.61 15.89 -11.90
N GLN A 66 -4.83 15.69 -11.40
CA GLN A 66 -5.29 16.29 -10.15
C GLN A 66 -4.44 15.82 -8.93
N LEU A 67 -4.01 14.55 -8.89
CA LEU A 67 -3.08 14.07 -7.86
C LEU A 67 -1.74 14.80 -7.96
N ARG A 68 -1.25 15.02 -9.18
CA ARG A 68 0.02 15.74 -9.39
C ARG A 68 -0.09 17.21 -9.01
N ASP A 69 -1.21 17.86 -9.31
CA ASP A 69 -1.49 19.26 -8.97
C ASP A 69 -1.46 19.50 -7.45
N ILE A 70 -1.93 18.56 -6.64
CA ILE A 70 -1.86 18.64 -5.18
C ILE A 70 -0.50 18.20 -4.60
N GLY A 71 0.48 17.88 -5.45
CA GLY A 71 1.85 17.60 -5.05
C GLY A 71 2.19 16.13 -4.78
N ILE A 72 1.32 15.18 -5.08
CA ILE A 72 1.63 13.75 -4.95
C ILE A 72 2.74 13.37 -5.93
N LYS A 73 3.76 12.65 -5.43
CA LYS A 73 4.94 12.25 -6.20
C LYS A 73 5.01 10.76 -6.50
N LYS A 74 4.32 9.92 -5.73
CA LYS A 74 4.36 8.47 -5.87
C LYS A 74 2.95 7.94 -6.06
N ILE A 75 2.77 7.09 -7.07
CA ILE A 75 1.49 6.47 -7.40
C ILE A 75 1.60 4.95 -7.34
N VAL A 76 0.63 4.31 -6.70
CA VAL A 76 0.46 2.86 -6.65
C VAL A 76 -0.81 2.51 -7.40
N PHE A 77 -0.67 1.87 -8.54
CA PHE A 77 -1.78 1.27 -9.26
C PHE A 77 -2.10 -0.09 -8.66
N LEU A 78 -3.30 -0.23 -8.16
CA LEU A 78 -3.82 -1.46 -7.57
C LEU A 78 -5.31 -1.61 -7.87
N GLY A 79 -5.98 -2.57 -7.26
CA GLY A 79 -7.42 -2.76 -7.43
C GLY A 79 -7.82 -4.19 -7.14
N GLY A 80 -8.70 -4.76 -7.96
CA GLY A 80 -8.82 -6.20 -8.08
C GLY A 80 -7.51 -6.74 -8.67
N GLU A 81 -7.37 -6.67 -9.99
CA GLU A 81 -6.10 -6.93 -10.69
C GLU A 81 -5.88 -5.85 -11.77
N PRO A 82 -4.93 -4.92 -11.57
CA PRO A 82 -4.73 -3.80 -12.49
C PRO A 82 -4.33 -4.23 -13.91
N LEU A 83 -3.66 -5.37 -14.07
CA LEU A 83 -3.23 -5.87 -15.38
C LEU A 83 -4.39 -6.41 -16.24
N LEU A 84 -5.60 -6.56 -15.69
CA LEU A 84 -6.81 -6.83 -16.46
C LEU A 84 -7.32 -5.60 -17.20
N ARG A 85 -6.92 -4.41 -16.77
CA ARG A 85 -7.29 -3.18 -17.41
C ARG A 85 -6.49 -3.00 -18.72
N SER A 86 -7.16 -2.87 -19.85
CA SER A 86 -6.51 -2.82 -21.18
C SER A 86 -5.60 -1.60 -21.36
N ASP A 87 -5.95 -0.49 -20.70
CA ASP A 87 -5.25 0.79 -20.79
C ASP A 87 -4.26 1.03 -19.62
N ILE A 88 -3.89 0.00 -18.85
CA ILE A 88 -2.97 0.17 -17.71
C ILE A 88 -1.62 0.75 -18.14
N GLY A 89 -1.08 0.32 -19.29
CA GLY A 89 0.14 0.89 -19.87
C GLY A 89 0.01 2.38 -20.14
N GLU A 90 -1.13 2.83 -20.68
CA GLU A 90 -1.39 4.26 -20.90
C GLU A 90 -1.43 5.05 -19.58
N LEU A 91 -1.99 4.49 -18.51
CA LEU A 91 -2.02 5.15 -17.20
C LEU A 91 -0.62 5.26 -16.59
N VAL A 92 0.21 4.22 -16.72
CA VAL A 92 1.62 4.26 -16.31
C VAL A 92 2.39 5.31 -17.10
N LYS A 93 2.18 5.37 -18.42
CA LYS A 93 2.79 6.38 -19.31
C LYS A 93 2.38 7.81 -18.93
N GLU A 94 1.09 8.03 -18.66
CA GLU A 94 0.60 9.34 -18.19
C GLU A 94 1.28 9.72 -16.88
N ALA A 95 1.37 8.80 -15.90
CA ALA A 95 2.06 9.05 -14.66
C ALA A 95 3.56 9.35 -14.87
N ALA A 96 4.22 8.72 -15.83
CA ALA A 96 5.60 9.01 -16.22
C ALA A 96 5.72 10.43 -16.81
N SER A 97 4.84 10.81 -17.72
CA SER A 97 4.81 12.14 -18.33
C SER A 97 4.57 13.26 -17.32
N LEU A 98 3.75 12.99 -16.31
CA LEU A 98 3.47 13.87 -15.18
C LEU A 98 4.61 13.89 -14.14
N LYS A 99 5.70 13.14 -14.37
CA LYS A 99 6.89 13.09 -13.50
C LYS A 99 6.58 12.60 -12.08
N PHE A 100 5.70 11.60 -11.95
CA PHE A 100 5.64 10.85 -10.69
C PHE A 100 6.97 10.14 -10.46
N GLU A 101 7.59 10.35 -9.31
CA GLU A 101 8.91 9.78 -8.95
C GLU A 101 8.87 8.26 -8.83
N ALA A 102 7.76 7.71 -8.31
CA ALA A 102 7.52 6.28 -8.30
C ALA A 102 6.16 5.95 -8.94
N ARG A 103 6.19 5.00 -9.85
CA ARG A 103 5.05 4.42 -10.57
C ARG A 103 5.04 2.93 -10.29
N ILE A 104 4.23 2.55 -9.32
CA ILE A 104 4.22 1.22 -8.72
C ILE A 104 2.98 0.48 -9.21
N VAL A 105 3.13 -0.75 -9.65
CA VAL A 105 2.02 -1.64 -10.00
C VAL A 105 2.00 -2.81 -9.01
N VAL A 106 0.87 -2.98 -8.33
CA VAL A 106 0.64 -4.13 -7.43
C VAL A 106 -0.23 -5.14 -8.16
N THR A 107 0.28 -6.33 -8.39
CA THR A 107 -0.37 -7.36 -9.21
C THR A 107 -0.35 -8.73 -8.55
N ASN A 108 -1.30 -9.58 -8.92
CA ASN A 108 -1.27 -11.00 -8.56
C ASN A 108 -0.26 -11.81 -9.42
N GLY A 109 0.35 -11.19 -10.42
CA GLY A 109 1.40 -11.78 -11.25
C GLY A 109 0.92 -12.67 -12.41
N LEU A 110 -0.37 -13.01 -12.50
CA LEU A 110 -0.88 -13.98 -13.49
C LEU A 110 -0.73 -13.49 -14.95
N LEU A 111 -0.75 -12.18 -15.15
CA LEU A 111 -0.60 -11.55 -16.47
C LEU A 111 0.74 -10.81 -16.60
N LEU A 112 1.60 -10.88 -15.58
CA LEU A 112 2.81 -10.07 -15.52
C LEU A 112 3.77 -10.40 -16.65
N GLY A 113 3.93 -11.69 -17.00
CA GLY A 113 4.79 -12.10 -18.13
C GLY A 113 4.36 -11.49 -19.44
N ASP A 114 3.05 -11.47 -19.71
CA ASP A 114 2.47 -10.94 -20.95
C ASP A 114 2.49 -9.40 -21.00
N LYS A 115 2.44 -8.75 -19.85
CA LYS A 115 2.38 -7.29 -19.71
C LYS A 115 3.74 -6.64 -19.36
N ALA A 116 4.78 -7.43 -19.14
CA ALA A 116 6.08 -6.94 -18.69
C ALA A 116 6.67 -5.87 -19.62
N GLU A 117 6.70 -6.17 -20.93
CA GLU A 117 7.28 -5.25 -21.91
C GLU A 117 6.50 -3.93 -21.97
N GLU A 118 5.15 -3.99 -22.05
CA GLU A 118 4.28 -2.82 -22.03
C GLU A 118 4.53 -1.94 -20.80
N LEU A 119 4.61 -2.53 -19.61
CA LEU A 119 4.85 -1.79 -18.37
C LEU A 119 6.22 -1.12 -18.36
N LEU A 120 7.27 -1.84 -18.77
CA LEU A 120 8.64 -1.34 -18.82
C LEU A 120 8.77 -0.17 -19.80
N GLU A 121 8.24 -0.29 -21.00
CA GLU A 121 8.30 0.76 -22.04
C GLU A 121 7.50 2.01 -21.66
N ASN A 122 6.44 1.85 -20.86
CA ASN A 122 5.65 2.97 -20.34
C ASN A 122 6.20 3.56 -19.04
N GLY A 123 7.34 3.06 -18.56
CA GLY A 123 8.10 3.68 -17.47
C GLY A 123 7.63 3.29 -16.07
N VAL A 124 7.14 2.05 -15.86
CA VAL A 124 6.98 1.52 -14.51
C VAL A 124 8.31 1.56 -13.78
N THR A 125 8.31 1.90 -12.49
CA THR A 125 9.53 1.95 -11.66
C THR A 125 9.61 0.82 -10.65
N HIS A 126 8.45 0.33 -10.21
CA HIS A 126 8.36 -0.73 -9.23
C HIS A 126 7.20 -1.67 -9.59
N ILE A 127 7.41 -2.95 -9.39
CA ILE A 127 6.38 -3.97 -9.51
C ILE A 127 6.33 -4.75 -8.21
N THR A 128 5.15 -4.81 -7.60
CA THR A 128 4.90 -5.59 -6.40
C THR A 128 4.04 -6.79 -6.77
N VAL A 129 4.57 -7.99 -6.60
CA VAL A 129 3.89 -9.23 -6.97
C VAL A 129 3.41 -9.93 -5.70
N SER A 130 2.12 -10.19 -5.62
CA SER A 130 1.51 -10.84 -4.47
C SER A 130 1.70 -12.35 -4.55
N ILE A 131 2.52 -12.92 -3.65
CA ILE A 131 2.73 -14.35 -3.48
C ILE A 131 2.54 -14.70 -2.00
N ASP A 132 1.44 -15.39 -1.69
CA ASP A 132 1.01 -15.61 -0.31
C ASP A 132 1.38 -16.98 0.27
N GLY A 133 1.97 -17.86 -0.54
CA GLY A 133 2.43 -19.19 -0.13
C GLY A 133 3.47 -19.71 -1.10
N PHE A 134 4.12 -20.80 -0.75
CA PHE A 134 5.11 -21.44 -1.62
C PHE A 134 4.45 -22.57 -2.46
N GLY A 135 4.64 -22.53 -3.78
CA GLY A 135 4.12 -23.54 -4.70
C GLY A 135 2.60 -23.66 -4.63
N ARG A 136 2.11 -24.90 -4.51
CA ARG A 136 0.68 -25.22 -4.46
C ARG A 136 -0.07 -24.50 -3.32
N ASN A 137 0.60 -24.18 -2.23
CA ASN A 137 -0.05 -23.46 -1.13
C ASN A 137 -0.48 -22.05 -1.57
N ASN A 138 0.32 -21.36 -2.38
CA ASN A 138 -0.07 -20.11 -3.00
C ASN A 138 -1.32 -20.24 -3.85
N ASP A 139 -1.39 -21.30 -4.66
CA ASP A 139 -2.54 -21.57 -5.54
C ASP A 139 -3.83 -21.78 -4.75
N VAL A 140 -3.75 -22.48 -3.62
CA VAL A 140 -4.88 -22.66 -2.71
C VAL A 140 -5.31 -21.32 -2.09
N ILE A 141 -4.37 -20.55 -1.55
CA ILE A 141 -4.66 -19.26 -0.89
C ILE A 141 -5.24 -18.25 -1.89
N ARG A 142 -4.69 -18.19 -3.10
CA ARG A 142 -5.10 -17.23 -4.12
C ARG A 142 -6.21 -17.75 -5.04
N GLY A 143 -6.58 -19.02 -4.90
CA GLY A 143 -7.66 -19.65 -5.65
C GLY A 143 -7.38 -19.76 -7.16
N VAL A 144 -6.12 -19.97 -7.57
CA VAL A 144 -5.71 -20.06 -8.97
C VAL A 144 -4.67 -21.18 -9.15
N PRO A 145 -5.07 -22.35 -9.67
CA PRO A 145 -4.13 -23.42 -10.00
C PRO A 145 -3.04 -22.96 -10.98
N GLY A 146 -1.78 -23.27 -10.68
CA GLY A 146 -0.60 -22.84 -11.47
C GLY A 146 -0.29 -21.34 -11.39
N GLY A 147 -0.93 -20.63 -10.47
CA GLY A 147 -0.75 -19.20 -10.29
C GLY A 147 0.64 -18.84 -9.74
N TYR A 148 1.18 -19.70 -8.86
CA TYR A 148 2.51 -19.51 -8.31
C TYR A 148 3.58 -19.47 -9.40
N GLU A 149 3.62 -20.48 -10.26
CA GLU A 149 4.61 -20.58 -11.33
C GLU A 149 4.46 -19.47 -12.34
N LYS A 150 3.22 -19.04 -12.66
CA LYS A 150 2.99 -17.89 -13.54
C LYS A 150 3.55 -16.61 -12.95
N SER A 151 3.33 -16.37 -11.66
CA SER A 151 3.79 -15.17 -10.97
C SER A 151 5.33 -15.14 -10.89
N VAL A 152 5.97 -16.27 -10.59
CA VAL A 152 7.44 -16.38 -10.57
C VAL A 152 8.02 -16.12 -11.96
N ARG A 153 7.50 -16.79 -13.00
CA ARG A 153 7.94 -16.55 -14.39
C ARG A 153 7.71 -15.10 -14.82
N GLY A 154 6.63 -14.47 -14.33
CA GLY A 154 6.38 -13.04 -14.58
C GLY A 154 7.49 -12.16 -14.01
N ILE A 155 7.95 -12.44 -12.79
CA ILE A 155 9.09 -11.74 -12.16
C ILE A 155 10.36 -11.93 -13.00
N GLU A 156 10.71 -13.16 -13.33
CA GLU A 156 11.89 -13.48 -14.15
C GLU A 156 11.83 -12.76 -15.52
N THR A 157 10.66 -12.67 -16.13
CA THR A 157 10.45 -11.95 -17.39
C THR A 157 10.72 -10.45 -17.24
N VAL A 158 10.20 -9.83 -16.17
CA VAL A 158 10.45 -8.40 -15.87
C VAL A 158 11.93 -8.14 -15.68
N GLN A 159 12.63 -8.99 -14.92
CA GLN A 159 14.06 -8.82 -14.67
C GLN A 159 14.88 -8.95 -15.96
N ARG A 160 14.66 -10.01 -16.73
CA ARG A 160 15.35 -10.26 -18.01
C ARG A 160 15.13 -9.12 -19.01
N LEU A 161 13.88 -8.63 -19.16
CA LEU A 161 13.57 -7.54 -20.07
C LEU A 161 14.10 -6.20 -19.55
N GLY A 162 14.04 -5.96 -18.24
CA GLY A 162 14.61 -4.77 -17.60
C GLY A 162 16.11 -4.69 -17.82
N GLU A 163 16.82 -5.78 -17.58
CA GLU A 163 18.28 -5.88 -17.82
C GLU A 163 18.62 -5.66 -19.30
N ALA A 164 17.92 -6.32 -20.21
CA ALA A 164 18.13 -6.18 -21.66
C ALA A 164 17.89 -4.74 -22.16
N LYS A 165 17.00 -4.00 -21.53
CA LYS A 165 16.69 -2.61 -21.85
C LYS A 165 17.50 -1.59 -21.02
N GLY A 166 18.34 -2.02 -20.10
CA GLY A 166 19.12 -1.16 -19.19
C GLY A 166 18.25 -0.37 -18.21
N LEU A 167 17.10 -0.92 -17.79
CA LEU A 167 16.14 -0.29 -16.91
C LEU A 167 16.29 -0.79 -15.48
N ASP A 168 16.40 0.12 -14.52
CA ASP A 168 16.39 -0.18 -13.08
C ASP A 168 14.94 -0.24 -12.58
N VAL A 169 14.32 -1.42 -12.66
CA VAL A 169 12.98 -1.66 -12.15
C VAL A 169 13.04 -2.50 -10.88
N LYS A 170 12.51 -1.97 -9.79
CA LYS A 170 12.47 -2.67 -8.51
C LYS A 170 11.31 -3.65 -8.48
N VAL A 171 11.60 -4.88 -8.09
CA VAL A 171 10.58 -5.91 -7.90
C VAL A 171 10.52 -6.31 -6.43
N THR A 172 9.30 -6.44 -5.92
CA THR A 172 9.04 -6.89 -4.54
C THR A 172 8.07 -8.07 -4.57
N ILE A 173 8.39 -9.16 -3.91
CA ILE A 173 7.43 -10.20 -3.56
C ILE A 173 6.72 -9.73 -2.27
N LEU A 174 5.42 -9.53 -2.37
CA LEU A 174 4.58 -9.17 -1.24
C LEU A 174 3.80 -10.42 -0.79
N THR A 175 4.13 -10.91 0.40
CA THR A 175 3.26 -11.85 1.10
C THR A 175 2.16 -11.05 1.73
N THR A 176 0.97 -11.07 1.10
CA THR A 176 -0.09 -10.11 1.38
C THR A 176 -0.51 -10.18 2.84
N ILE A 177 -0.43 -11.36 3.46
CA ILE A 177 -0.87 -11.53 4.84
C ILE A 177 -0.10 -12.67 5.50
N LEU A 178 0.45 -12.43 6.67
CA LEU A 178 0.91 -13.50 7.55
C LEU A 178 -0.29 -14.15 8.21
N MET A 179 -0.51 -15.42 7.89
CA MET A 179 -1.67 -16.21 8.31
C MET A 179 -1.26 -17.59 8.79
N ASN A 180 -2.22 -18.28 9.41
CA ASN A 180 -2.04 -19.70 9.78
C ASN A 180 -1.65 -20.56 8.57
N GLN A 181 -2.22 -20.26 7.39
CA GLN A 181 -2.01 -21.02 6.16
C GLN A 181 -0.63 -20.84 5.54
N ASN A 182 0.09 -19.76 5.83
CA ASN A 182 1.35 -19.44 5.14
C ASN A 182 2.54 -19.09 6.06
N ILE A 183 2.35 -19.06 7.36
CA ILE A 183 3.41 -18.69 8.30
C ILE A 183 4.63 -19.62 8.20
N ASP A 184 4.39 -20.90 7.91
CA ASP A 184 5.44 -21.91 7.72
C ASP A 184 6.15 -21.78 6.35
N ASP A 185 5.57 -21.05 5.38
CA ASP A 185 6.19 -20.80 4.07
C ASP A 185 7.08 -19.56 4.05
N VAL A 186 7.03 -18.70 5.08
CA VAL A 186 7.81 -17.46 5.14
C VAL A 186 9.30 -17.69 4.83
N PRO A 187 9.99 -18.69 5.42
CA PRO A 187 11.40 -18.92 5.10
C PRO A 187 11.63 -19.24 3.61
N LYS A 188 10.73 -20.01 2.98
CA LYS A 188 10.83 -20.38 1.56
C LYS A 188 10.56 -19.16 0.65
N LEU A 189 9.63 -18.29 1.02
CA LEU A 189 9.32 -17.06 0.27
C LEU A 189 10.44 -16.03 0.37
N VAL A 190 11.07 -15.91 1.52
CA VAL A 190 12.25 -15.07 1.71
C VAL A 190 13.42 -15.61 0.88
N GLU A 191 13.64 -16.93 0.86
CA GLU A 191 14.68 -17.56 0.04
C GLU A 191 14.40 -17.43 -1.45
N LEU A 192 13.15 -17.57 -1.90
CA LEU A 192 12.73 -17.29 -3.26
C LEU A 192 13.09 -15.84 -3.65
N SER A 193 12.78 -14.88 -2.79
CA SER A 193 13.11 -13.47 -3.06
C SER A 193 14.61 -13.26 -3.17
N ARG A 194 15.38 -13.92 -2.29
CA ARG A 194 16.85 -13.88 -2.32
C ARG A 194 17.42 -14.49 -3.62
N SER A 195 16.91 -15.64 -4.03
CA SER A 195 17.35 -16.34 -5.24
C SER A 195 17.03 -15.57 -6.52
N LEU A 196 15.90 -14.86 -6.53
CA LEU A 196 15.49 -13.99 -7.63
C LEU A 196 16.14 -12.59 -7.58
N GLY A 197 16.86 -12.23 -6.50
CA GLY A 197 17.43 -10.90 -6.34
C GLY A 197 16.39 -9.79 -6.21
N VAL A 198 15.21 -10.09 -5.63
CA VAL A 198 14.12 -9.14 -5.43
C VAL A 198 13.85 -8.89 -3.95
N TYR A 199 13.16 -7.80 -3.63
CA TYR A 199 12.76 -7.53 -2.25
C TYR A 199 11.65 -8.48 -1.80
N TRP A 200 11.63 -8.78 -0.51
CA TRP A 200 10.50 -9.41 0.15
C TRP A 200 9.82 -8.45 1.12
N SER A 201 8.49 -8.47 1.17
CA SER A 201 7.68 -7.67 2.09
C SER A 201 6.49 -8.48 2.57
N PHE A 202 5.84 -8.01 3.62
CA PHE A 202 4.59 -8.59 4.10
C PHE A 202 3.63 -7.54 4.64
N ASN A 203 2.35 -7.88 4.64
CA ASN A 203 1.31 -7.18 5.35
C ASN A 203 0.72 -8.07 6.45
N LEU A 204 -0.09 -7.47 7.31
CA LEU A 204 -0.94 -8.18 8.24
C LEU A 204 -2.39 -8.09 7.78
N LEU A 205 -3.18 -9.08 8.14
CA LEU A 205 -4.60 -9.12 7.83
C LEU A 205 -5.34 -7.96 8.51
N ASP A 206 -6.03 -7.13 7.74
CA ASP A 206 -6.78 -5.98 8.25
C ASP A 206 -8.29 -6.19 8.09
N PRO A 207 -9.00 -6.54 9.17
CA PRO A 207 -10.45 -6.82 9.09
C PRO A 207 -11.30 -5.62 8.73
N ASN A 208 -10.75 -4.41 8.77
CA ASN A 208 -11.49 -3.17 8.57
C ASN A 208 -11.41 -2.62 7.15
N LEU A 209 -10.66 -3.28 6.25
CA LEU A 209 -10.66 -2.92 4.85
C LEU A 209 -11.91 -3.47 4.16
N ASP A 210 -12.51 -2.65 3.30
CA ASP A 210 -13.74 -2.96 2.57
C ASP A 210 -13.68 -4.25 1.75
N ILE A 211 -12.53 -4.52 1.13
CA ILE A 211 -12.28 -5.75 0.34
C ILE A 211 -12.24 -7.03 1.18
N PHE A 212 -12.15 -6.90 2.49
CA PHE A 212 -12.07 -8.01 3.43
C PHE A 212 -13.39 -8.24 4.20
N VAL A 213 -14.39 -7.40 4.01
CA VAL A 213 -15.70 -7.56 4.67
C VAL A 213 -16.30 -8.93 4.36
N GLY A 214 -16.73 -9.64 5.41
CA GLY A 214 -17.31 -10.97 5.30
C GLY A 214 -16.30 -12.14 5.20
N ILE A 215 -15.00 -11.84 5.32
CA ILE A 215 -13.98 -12.88 5.46
C ILE A 215 -13.97 -13.40 6.90
N PRO A 216 -13.93 -14.72 7.13
CA PRO A 216 -13.86 -15.31 8.47
C PRO A 216 -12.43 -15.17 9.05
N PHE A 217 -12.08 -13.99 9.52
CA PHE A 217 -10.72 -13.66 9.98
C PHE A 217 -10.19 -14.60 11.06
N SER A 218 -11.06 -15.01 12.00
CA SER A 218 -10.65 -15.90 13.09
C SER A 218 -10.02 -17.21 12.62
N SER A 219 -10.48 -17.74 11.47
CA SER A 219 -9.93 -18.96 10.90
C SER A 219 -8.64 -18.76 10.09
N LEU A 220 -8.28 -17.51 9.79
CA LEU A 220 -7.09 -17.16 9.01
C LEU A 220 -5.94 -16.68 9.89
N LEU A 221 -6.22 -16.15 11.08
CA LEU A 221 -5.18 -15.66 11.97
C LEU A 221 -4.28 -16.81 12.43
N ALA A 222 -2.98 -16.54 12.52
CA ALA A 222 -2.04 -17.48 13.10
C ALA A 222 -2.32 -17.61 14.61
N GLU A 223 -2.67 -18.84 15.06
CA GLU A 223 -3.02 -19.11 16.45
C GLU A 223 -1.84 -19.63 17.27
N ASP A 224 -0.85 -20.23 16.62
CA ASP A 224 0.34 -20.79 17.27
C ASP A 224 1.35 -19.69 17.62
N ALA A 225 1.38 -19.34 18.90
CA ALA A 225 2.26 -18.31 19.43
C ALA A 225 3.75 -18.62 19.24
N GLU A 226 4.15 -19.90 19.26
CA GLU A 226 5.55 -20.29 19.04
C GLU A 226 5.95 -20.16 17.57
N LYS A 227 5.05 -20.50 16.64
CA LYS A 227 5.29 -20.26 15.22
C LYS A 227 5.45 -18.77 14.91
N ILE A 228 4.59 -17.94 15.51
CA ILE A 228 4.70 -16.47 15.37
C ILE A 228 6.07 -16.01 15.87
N ASP A 229 6.50 -16.44 17.06
CA ASP A 229 7.78 -16.05 17.61
C ASP A 229 8.94 -16.49 16.74
N ARG A 230 8.98 -17.74 16.33
CA ARG A 230 10.03 -18.27 15.43
C ARG A 230 10.10 -17.50 14.11
N THR A 231 8.95 -17.19 13.52
CA THR A 231 8.90 -16.46 12.26
C THR A 231 9.42 -15.03 12.41
N ILE A 232 9.02 -14.32 13.44
CA ILE A 232 9.48 -12.95 13.66
C ILE A 232 10.98 -12.92 14.02
N ASP A 233 11.47 -13.87 14.82
CA ASP A 233 12.89 -13.97 15.14
C ASP A 233 13.73 -14.34 13.91
N TYR A 234 13.22 -15.23 13.04
CA TYR A 234 13.81 -15.52 11.75
C TYR A 234 13.92 -14.25 10.87
N LEU A 235 12.84 -13.46 10.75
CA LEU A 235 12.86 -12.22 9.96
C LEU A 235 13.85 -11.19 10.52
N LYS A 236 13.98 -11.08 11.85
CA LYS A 236 14.99 -10.23 12.47
C LYS A 236 16.42 -10.68 12.16
N LYS A 237 16.65 -12.00 12.16
CA LYS A 237 17.94 -12.59 11.78
C LYS A 237 18.26 -12.29 10.31
N ILE A 238 17.35 -12.61 9.40
CA ILE A 238 17.51 -12.40 7.95
C ILE A 238 17.79 -10.93 7.62
N ARG A 239 17.10 -10.01 8.28
CA ARG A 239 17.33 -8.58 8.07
C ARG A 239 18.78 -8.17 8.40
N LYS A 240 19.40 -8.79 9.41
CA LYS A 240 20.79 -8.52 9.79
C LYS A 240 21.77 -9.18 8.83
N GLU A 241 21.46 -10.40 8.42
CA GLU A 241 22.33 -11.19 7.53
C GLU A 241 22.30 -10.69 6.08
N TYR A 242 21.12 -10.24 5.62
CA TYR A 242 20.90 -9.75 4.25
C TYR A 242 20.25 -8.36 4.28
N PRO A 243 21.04 -7.30 4.57
CA PRO A 243 20.52 -5.93 4.57
C PRO A 243 19.96 -5.57 3.20
N GLY A 244 18.71 -5.16 3.16
CA GLY A 244 18.03 -4.79 1.91
C GLY A 244 17.17 -5.88 1.27
N LEU A 245 17.25 -7.15 1.72
CA LEU A 245 16.35 -8.20 1.22
C LEU A 245 14.90 -7.97 1.68
N ILE A 246 14.71 -7.65 2.94
CA ILE A 246 13.40 -7.25 3.46
C ILE A 246 13.17 -5.77 3.12
N SER A 247 12.04 -5.48 2.48
CA SER A 247 11.68 -4.11 2.10
C SER A 247 11.81 -3.14 3.28
N PRO A 248 12.37 -1.93 3.06
CA PRO A 248 12.51 -0.92 4.12
C PRO A 248 11.22 -0.59 4.85
N ASP A 249 10.08 -0.73 4.18
CA ASP A 249 8.74 -0.44 4.73
C ASP A 249 8.37 -1.33 5.92
N VAL A 250 8.96 -2.52 6.02
CA VAL A 250 8.68 -3.50 7.08
C VAL A 250 9.93 -3.99 7.80
N SER A 251 11.09 -3.40 7.54
CA SER A 251 12.37 -3.94 7.98
C SER A 251 12.86 -3.46 9.35
N CYS A 252 12.18 -2.57 10.06
CA CYS A 252 12.65 -2.13 11.38
C CYS A 252 12.19 -3.07 12.50
N ASP A 253 12.98 -3.15 13.59
CA ASP A 253 12.66 -4.02 14.73
C ASP A 253 11.30 -3.69 15.35
N HIS A 254 10.97 -2.42 15.42
CA HIS A 254 9.69 -1.97 15.94
C HIS A 254 8.51 -2.54 15.14
N MET A 255 8.63 -2.63 13.85
CA MET A 255 7.58 -3.19 12.99
C MET A 255 7.44 -4.69 13.15
N LEU A 256 8.55 -5.40 13.24
CA LEU A 256 8.55 -6.84 13.47
C LEU A 256 7.96 -7.17 14.85
N GLU A 257 8.27 -6.39 15.88
CA GLU A 257 7.64 -6.55 17.19
C GLU A 257 6.14 -6.20 17.18
N TYR A 258 5.76 -5.15 16.46
CA TYR A 258 4.35 -4.85 16.26
C TYR A 258 3.61 -6.00 15.56
N ALA A 259 4.20 -6.58 14.51
CA ALA A 259 3.63 -7.74 13.84
C ALA A 259 3.45 -8.93 14.81
N ARG A 260 4.45 -9.19 15.65
CA ARG A 260 4.38 -10.20 16.70
C ARG A 260 3.22 -9.96 17.66
N ASP A 261 3.11 -8.75 18.19
CA ASP A 261 2.06 -8.39 19.14
C ASP A 261 0.67 -8.44 18.50
N TYR A 262 0.57 -7.97 17.25
CA TYR A 262 -0.69 -8.01 16.49
C TYR A 262 -1.16 -9.44 16.26
N LEU A 263 -0.29 -10.32 15.74
CA LEU A 263 -0.61 -11.73 15.48
C LEU A 263 -0.98 -12.49 16.77
N LYS A 264 -0.45 -12.06 17.92
CA LYS A 264 -0.82 -12.60 19.25
C LYS A 264 -2.04 -11.92 19.89
N GLY A 265 -2.78 -11.10 19.15
CA GLY A 265 -3.95 -10.38 19.63
C GLY A 265 -3.66 -9.28 20.65
N LYS A 266 -2.39 -8.87 20.80
CA LYS A 266 -1.97 -7.80 21.71
C LYS A 266 -2.06 -6.44 21.03
N ASN A 267 -3.20 -5.81 21.11
CA ASN A 267 -3.40 -4.47 20.54
C ASN A 267 -2.84 -3.38 21.45
N ARG A 268 -1.60 -2.97 21.27
CA ARG A 268 -0.98 -1.83 21.96
C ARG A 268 -0.83 -0.65 21.02
N TYR A 269 -1.73 0.33 21.12
CA TYR A 269 -1.74 1.50 20.26
C TYR A 269 -1.38 2.77 21.05
N ASN A 270 -0.15 3.25 20.91
CA ASN A 270 0.33 4.45 21.59
C ASN A 270 0.82 5.54 20.61
N PHE A 271 0.22 5.64 19.40
CA PHE A 271 0.66 6.63 18.41
C PHE A 271 -0.53 7.25 17.67
N HIS A 272 -0.28 8.38 17.03
CA HIS A 272 -1.26 9.07 16.21
C HIS A 272 -1.13 8.64 14.75
N CYS A 273 -2.27 8.46 14.07
CA CYS A 273 -2.26 8.16 12.64
C CYS A 273 -2.07 9.45 11.83
N ILE A 274 -1.01 9.49 11.03
CA ILE A 274 -0.70 10.64 10.18
C ILE A 274 -1.02 10.42 8.70
N HIS A 275 -1.57 9.26 8.34
CA HIS A 275 -1.88 8.91 6.94
C HIS A 275 -2.77 9.97 6.28
N GLY A 276 -3.81 10.44 6.95
CA GLY A 276 -4.72 11.45 6.40
C GLY A 276 -4.08 12.79 6.05
N PHE A 277 -2.86 13.08 6.55
CA PHE A 277 -2.11 14.28 6.17
C PHE A 277 -1.20 14.07 4.98
N LYS A 278 -0.94 12.83 4.63
CA LYS A 278 0.16 12.45 3.75
C LYS A 278 -0.29 11.65 2.54
N MET A 279 -1.48 11.09 2.63
CA MET A 279 -2.02 10.19 1.63
C MET A 279 -3.45 10.58 1.30
N VAL A 280 -3.77 10.40 0.04
CA VAL A 280 -5.14 10.36 -0.47
C VAL A 280 -5.25 9.12 -1.33
N HIS A 281 -6.34 8.36 -1.23
CA HIS A 281 -6.54 7.19 -2.08
C HIS A 281 -7.71 7.45 -3.03
N LEU A 282 -7.64 6.83 -4.21
CA LEU A 282 -8.68 6.90 -5.22
C LEU A 282 -9.28 5.52 -5.47
N GLY A 283 -10.59 5.44 -5.45
CA GLY A 283 -11.34 4.27 -5.87
C GLY A 283 -11.52 4.20 -7.39
N SER A 284 -11.89 3.04 -7.90
CA SER A 284 -12.06 2.76 -9.32
C SER A 284 -13.20 3.54 -9.97
N HIS A 285 -14.14 4.06 -9.17
CA HIS A 285 -15.29 4.86 -9.61
C HIS A 285 -15.06 6.37 -9.43
N GLY A 286 -13.86 6.77 -9.00
CA GLY A 286 -13.50 8.14 -8.73
C GLY A 286 -13.71 8.58 -7.29
N GLU A 287 -14.01 7.67 -6.37
CA GLU A 287 -14.15 7.98 -4.95
C GLU A 287 -12.81 8.42 -4.35
N VAL A 288 -12.88 9.40 -3.46
CA VAL A 288 -11.72 9.96 -2.78
C VAL A 288 -11.74 9.58 -1.30
N TYR A 289 -10.67 8.94 -0.83
CA TYR A 289 -10.51 8.51 0.57
C TYR A 289 -9.39 9.28 1.25
N PRO A 290 -9.46 9.52 2.55
CA PRO A 290 -8.48 10.35 3.29
C PRO A 290 -7.20 9.57 3.67
N GLY A 291 -6.58 8.88 2.72
CA GLY A 291 -5.40 8.05 2.98
C GLY A 291 -5.66 6.80 3.84
N CYS A 292 -6.92 6.37 3.91
CA CYS A 292 -7.33 5.15 4.61
C CYS A 292 -8.67 4.65 4.04
N TRP A 293 -8.66 3.45 3.50
CA TRP A 293 -9.85 2.80 2.92
C TRP A 293 -10.95 2.56 3.96
N ALA A 294 -10.58 2.18 5.19
CA ALA A 294 -11.53 1.93 6.29
C ALA A 294 -12.31 3.17 6.75
N MET A 295 -11.89 4.35 6.33
CA MET A 295 -12.57 5.60 6.70
C MET A 295 -13.71 5.98 5.77
N GLY A 296 -13.91 5.24 4.70
CA GLY A 296 -14.93 5.50 3.68
C GLY A 296 -14.64 6.71 2.80
N PRO A 297 -15.33 6.84 1.66
CA PRO A 297 -15.12 7.93 0.72
C PRO A 297 -15.67 9.25 1.23
N LEU A 298 -15.08 10.34 0.77
CA LEU A 298 -15.43 11.72 1.16
C LEU A 298 -16.07 12.52 0.02
N GLY A 299 -15.94 12.04 -1.20
CA GLY A 299 -16.50 12.63 -2.41
C GLY A 299 -16.08 11.81 -3.62
N SER A 300 -16.43 12.29 -4.80
CA SER A 300 -16.10 11.67 -6.09
C SER A 300 -15.51 12.68 -7.06
N LEU A 301 -14.49 12.26 -7.83
CA LEU A 301 -13.90 13.06 -8.90
C LEU A 301 -14.85 13.28 -10.09
N ARG A 302 -15.97 12.56 -10.15
CA ARG A 302 -17.05 12.80 -11.11
C ARG A 302 -17.90 14.00 -10.77
N GLU A 303 -17.92 14.39 -9.50
CA GLU A 303 -18.77 15.47 -8.98
C GLU A 303 -17.95 16.71 -8.62
N ASN A 304 -16.74 16.53 -8.11
CA ASN A 304 -15.93 17.59 -7.55
C ASN A 304 -14.46 17.44 -7.94
N ARG A 305 -13.72 18.53 -7.96
CA ARG A 305 -12.27 18.48 -8.08
C ARG A 305 -11.63 17.92 -6.80
N LEU A 306 -10.52 17.21 -6.96
CA LEU A 306 -9.77 16.66 -5.82
C LEU A 306 -9.38 17.73 -4.80
N ASP A 307 -8.94 18.89 -5.27
CA ASP A 307 -8.54 20.01 -4.43
C ASP A 307 -9.69 20.51 -3.54
N ASP A 308 -10.91 20.59 -4.08
CA ASP A 308 -12.11 20.99 -3.32
C ASP A 308 -12.46 19.94 -2.25
N ILE A 309 -12.36 18.65 -2.59
CA ILE A 309 -12.64 17.56 -1.66
C ILE A 309 -11.67 17.61 -0.48
N ILE A 310 -10.35 17.71 -0.71
CA ILE A 310 -9.32 17.70 0.35
C ILE A 310 -9.35 18.98 1.21
N LYS A 311 -9.81 20.10 0.67
CA LYS A 311 -10.01 21.36 1.41
C LYS A 311 -11.33 21.39 2.18
N SER A 312 -12.23 20.45 1.96
CA SER A 312 -13.55 20.44 2.58
C SER A 312 -13.49 20.26 4.10
N ARG A 313 -14.51 20.75 4.80
CA ARG A 313 -14.70 20.51 6.24
C ARG A 313 -14.79 19.01 6.55
N LYS A 314 -15.53 18.25 5.72
CA LYS A 314 -15.72 16.81 5.86
C LYS A 314 -14.40 16.05 5.82
N TYR A 315 -13.47 16.42 4.92
CA TYR A 315 -12.14 15.81 4.84
C TYR A 315 -11.34 16.09 6.12
N ARG A 316 -11.29 17.34 6.57
CA ARG A 316 -10.56 17.72 7.79
C ARG A 316 -11.05 16.98 9.03
N GLU A 317 -12.37 16.91 9.23
CA GLU A 317 -12.98 16.17 10.35
C GLU A 317 -12.63 14.67 10.30
N ARG A 318 -12.55 14.08 9.10
CA ARG A 318 -12.19 12.68 8.93
C ARG A 318 -10.71 12.44 9.26
N VAL A 319 -9.82 13.30 8.79
CA VAL A 319 -8.38 13.26 9.10
C VAL A 319 -8.12 13.47 10.60
N GLU A 320 -8.86 14.38 11.25
CA GLU A 320 -8.79 14.57 12.72
C GLU A 320 -9.19 13.29 13.47
N ARG A 321 -10.27 12.62 13.04
CA ARG A 321 -10.66 11.33 13.63
C ARG A 321 -9.60 10.27 13.47
N MET A 322 -8.93 10.20 12.31
CA MET A 322 -7.81 9.28 12.08
C MET A 322 -6.65 9.60 13.03
N TYR A 323 -6.25 10.86 13.09
CA TYR A 323 -5.17 11.31 13.96
C TYR A 323 -5.43 10.94 15.44
N LEU A 324 -6.65 11.15 15.91
CA LEU A 324 -7.07 10.84 17.27
C LEU A 324 -7.34 9.34 17.51
N MET A 325 -7.05 8.48 16.52
CA MET A 325 -7.31 7.05 16.57
C MET A 325 -8.80 6.69 16.79
N LYS A 326 -9.72 7.59 16.43
CA LYS A 326 -11.17 7.38 16.43
C LYS A 326 -11.61 6.74 15.09
N CYS A 327 -10.95 5.69 14.72
CA CYS A 327 -11.18 4.90 13.50
C CYS A 327 -11.39 3.43 13.86
N PRO A 328 -11.87 2.57 12.94
CA PRO A 328 -12.06 1.14 13.21
C PRO A 328 -10.78 0.40 13.62
N GLY A 329 -9.62 0.97 13.31
CA GLY A 329 -8.32 0.34 13.46
C GLY A 329 -7.80 -0.15 12.13
N CYS A 330 -6.51 -0.41 12.03
CA CYS A 330 -5.89 -1.02 10.85
C CYS A 330 -4.53 -1.63 11.20
N THR A 331 -3.98 -2.39 10.27
CA THR A 331 -2.64 -2.96 10.34
C THR A 331 -1.57 -2.07 9.71
N ASN A 332 -1.95 -1.08 8.88
CA ASN A 332 -1.03 -0.11 8.27
C ASN A 332 -0.36 0.85 9.29
N ARG A 333 -0.53 0.60 10.56
CA ARG A 333 0.13 1.31 11.67
C ARG A 333 1.62 1.03 11.77
N PHE A 334 2.11 0.19 10.88
CA PHE A 334 3.52 -0.12 10.73
C PHE A 334 4.40 1.03 10.32
N GLN A 335 3.87 2.01 9.62
CA GLN A 335 4.73 3.09 9.16
C GLN A 335 5.30 3.81 10.38
N PRO A 336 6.64 3.74 10.54
CA PRO A 336 7.28 4.17 11.75
C PRO A 336 6.87 5.60 12.05
N ASN A 337 6.75 5.89 13.33
CA ASN A 337 6.73 7.25 13.81
C ASN A 337 7.68 8.07 12.96
N ILE A 338 7.12 8.91 12.07
CA ILE A 338 7.94 9.95 11.51
C ILE A 338 8.37 10.73 12.71
N GLU A 339 9.66 10.68 12.98
CA GLU A 339 10.20 11.32 14.16
C GLU A 339 9.69 12.75 14.19
N MET A 340 9.30 13.23 15.35
CA MET A 340 8.76 14.57 15.59
C MET A 340 9.57 15.65 14.86
N LYS A 341 10.91 15.47 14.75
CA LYS A 341 11.81 16.34 13.99
C LYS A 341 11.45 16.47 12.51
N HIS A 342 10.95 15.44 11.85
CA HIS A 342 10.54 15.48 10.44
C HIS A 342 9.18 16.18 10.27
N LEU A 343 8.27 16.02 11.23
CA LEU A 343 7.01 16.77 11.24
C LEU A 343 7.25 18.27 11.45
N VAL A 344 8.14 18.62 12.37
CA VAL A 344 8.50 20.03 12.64
C VAL A 344 9.23 20.67 11.47
N SER A 345 10.21 19.97 10.85
CA SER A 345 10.92 20.49 9.69
C SER A 345 9.99 20.70 8.50
N HIS A 346 9.03 19.80 8.30
CA HIS A 346 8.03 19.91 7.25
C HIS A 346 7.06 21.07 7.50
N GLN A 347 6.59 21.26 8.74
CA GLN A 347 5.74 22.41 9.12
C GLN A 347 6.43 23.74 8.89
N LEU A 348 7.74 23.83 9.20
CA LEU A 348 8.54 25.02 8.95
C LEU A 348 8.73 25.28 7.44
N GLN A 349 8.83 24.25 6.64
CA GLN A 349 8.93 24.33 5.18
C GLN A 349 7.60 24.81 4.56
N CYS A 350 6.47 24.27 5.02
CA CYS A 350 5.13 24.72 4.60
C CYS A 350 4.83 26.17 5.01
N ALA A 351 5.20 26.57 6.23
CA ALA A 351 5.04 27.95 6.69
C ALA A 351 5.84 28.95 5.83
N ARG A 352 7.05 28.56 5.39
CA ARG A 352 7.88 29.38 4.48
C ARG A 352 7.30 29.51 3.08
N LEU A 353 6.55 28.51 2.61
CA LEU A 353 5.86 28.55 1.31
C LEU A 353 4.58 29.38 1.36
N ALA A 354 3.85 29.34 2.48
CA ALA A 354 2.65 30.15 2.69
C ALA A 354 2.92 31.66 2.84
N HIS A 355 4.17 32.06 3.15
CA HIS A 355 4.59 33.47 3.22
C HIS A 355 5.18 33.99 1.90
N LYS A 356 5.23 33.16 0.84
CA LYS A 356 5.74 33.56 -0.49
C LYS A 356 4.65 33.74 -1.54
N ASN A 357 3.40 33.56 -1.17
CA ASN A 357 2.18 33.88 -1.91
C ASN A 357 1.36 34.91 -1.10
#